data_0e4c05f1fc7567bd48dc0d6dfa7db00d
#
_entry.id   0e4c05f1fc7567bd48dc0d6dfa7db00d
#
_cell.length_a   1.000
_cell.length_b   1.000
_cell.length_c   1.000
_cell.angle_alpha   90.00
_cell.angle_beta   90.00
_cell.angle_gamma   90.00
#
_symmetry.space_group_name_H-M   'P 1'
#
loop_
_entity.id
_entity.type
_entity.pdbx_description
1 polymer ?
#
loop_
_entity_poly.entity_id
_entity_poly.type
_entity_poly.pdbx_seq_one_letter_code
_entity_poly.pdbx_strand_id
1 'polypeptide(L)'
;MRGKEVNNMFELKAQMYFSAAHHLLNYNGKCENMHGHNWLVEAYVSGTKLDKSNILVDYKVIKNNLKEVIDYLDHKDINELPEFNGISPSSEVLAKFIYEKMKERIPLTSKVSVWETSTSCASYWE
;
A
#
# COMPACT_ATOMS: atom_id res chain seq x y z
N MET A 1 -12.46 -41.95 0.44
CA MET A 1 -12.37 -40.81 -0.50
C MET A 1 -11.58 -39.68 0.13
N ARG A 2 -10.74 -39.14 -0.65
CA ARG A 2 -10.04 -37.98 -0.18
C ARG A 2 -10.97 -36.77 -0.14
N GLY A 3 -10.98 -36.10 0.95
CA GLY A 3 -11.82 -34.94 1.05
C GLY A 3 -11.36 -33.78 0.15
N LYS A 4 -12.16 -32.74 0.13
CA LYS A 4 -11.82 -31.54 -0.58
C LYS A 4 -10.53 -30.97 -0.01
N GLU A 5 -9.64 -30.55 -0.88
CA GLU A 5 -8.44 -29.86 -0.43
C GLU A 5 -8.82 -28.53 0.21
N VAL A 6 -8.17 -28.23 1.31
CA VAL A 6 -8.36 -26.98 2.01
C VAL A 6 -7.07 -26.20 1.93
N ASN A 7 -7.12 -25.05 1.29
CA ASN A 7 -5.98 -24.14 1.23
C ASN A 7 -6.08 -23.18 2.41
N ASN A 8 -5.38 -23.56 3.50
CA ASN A 8 -5.34 -22.69 4.68
C ASN A 8 -4.39 -21.55 4.42
N MET A 9 -4.94 -20.36 4.43
CA MET A 9 -4.17 -19.14 4.17
C MET A 9 -3.88 -18.43 5.48
N PHE A 10 -2.69 -17.88 5.55
CA PHE A 10 -2.33 -16.94 6.60
C PHE A 10 -2.24 -15.56 5.97
N GLU A 11 -2.65 -14.57 6.72
CA GLU A 11 -2.53 -13.18 6.29
C GLU A 11 -1.88 -12.39 7.41
N LEU A 12 -0.83 -11.64 7.05
CA LEU A 12 -0.17 -10.71 7.96
C LEU A 12 -0.41 -9.29 7.47
N LYS A 13 -0.45 -8.36 8.40
CA LYS A 13 -0.60 -6.96 8.08
C LYS A 13 0.41 -6.15 8.87
N ALA A 14 1.08 -5.23 8.21
CA ALA A 14 1.89 -4.21 8.88
C ALA A 14 1.42 -2.85 8.37
N GLN A 15 1.51 -1.83 9.22
CA GLN A 15 0.99 -0.52 8.86
C GLN A 15 1.96 0.57 9.30
N MET A 16 1.96 1.67 8.56
CA MET A 16 2.77 2.84 8.85
C MET A 16 2.09 4.08 8.29
N TYR A 17 2.38 5.21 8.92
CA TYR A 17 1.90 6.51 8.44
C TYR A 17 2.95 7.21 7.61
N PHE A 18 2.52 8.01 6.67
CA PHE A 18 3.35 9.04 6.05
C PHE A 18 2.52 10.30 5.88
N SER A 19 3.19 11.44 5.78
CA SER A 19 2.53 12.73 5.61
C SER A 19 2.93 13.29 4.26
N ALA A 20 1.94 13.68 3.46
CA ALA A 20 2.22 14.20 2.12
C ALA A 20 1.05 15.02 1.63
N ALA A 21 1.36 15.93 0.71
CA ALA A 21 0.37 16.78 0.07
C ALA A 21 0.07 16.26 -1.33
N HIS A 22 -1.14 16.49 -1.78
CA HIS A 22 -1.56 16.17 -3.14
C HIS A 22 -2.73 17.07 -3.56
N HIS A 23 -3.05 17.00 -4.85
CA HIS A 23 -4.30 17.55 -5.37
C HIS A 23 -4.71 16.71 -6.59
N LEU A 24 -6.01 16.58 -6.80
CA LEU A 24 -6.52 15.85 -7.95
C LEU A 24 -6.54 16.77 -9.16
N LEU A 25 -6.24 16.20 -10.32
CA LEU A 25 -6.27 16.90 -11.59
C LEU A 25 -7.66 16.72 -12.22
N ASN A 26 -8.18 17.79 -12.84
CA ASN A 26 -9.46 17.73 -13.58
C ASN A 26 -10.64 17.23 -12.75
N TYR A 27 -10.62 17.52 -11.45
CA TYR A 27 -11.72 17.17 -10.57
C TYR A 27 -12.87 18.13 -10.84
N ASN A 28 -13.98 17.61 -11.37
CA ASN A 28 -15.11 18.43 -11.83
C ASN A 28 -14.67 19.56 -12.78
N GLY A 29 -13.71 19.23 -13.69
CA GLY A 29 -13.22 20.18 -14.68
C GLY A 29 -12.18 21.16 -14.14
N LYS A 30 -11.79 21.05 -12.90
CA LYS A 30 -10.82 21.93 -12.26
C LYS A 30 -9.81 21.11 -11.48
N CYS A 31 -8.62 21.68 -11.26
CA CYS A 31 -7.67 21.07 -10.33
C CYS A 31 -8.08 21.45 -8.90
N GLU A 32 -7.99 20.47 -8.01
CA GLU A 32 -8.19 20.72 -6.57
C GLU A 32 -7.11 21.64 -6.03
N ASN A 33 -7.42 22.29 -4.92
CA ASN A 33 -6.39 22.97 -4.14
C ASN A 33 -5.48 21.95 -3.48
N MET A 34 -4.19 22.27 -3.40
CA MET A 34 -3.22 21.46 -2.69
C MET A 34 -3.62 21.32 -1.22
N HIS A 35 -3.58 20.08 -0.72
CA HIS A 35 -3.86 19.82 0.68
C HIS A 35 -3.06 18.60 1.14
N GLY A 36 -2.89 18.47 2.44
CA GLY A 36 -2.09 17.40 3.01
C GLY A 36 -2.90 16.49 3.91
N HIS A 37 -2.39 15.28 4.04
CA HIS A 37 -2.98 14.26 4.90
C HIS A 37 -1.88 13.49 5.62
N ASN A 38 -2.25 12.90 6.76
CA ASN A 38 -1.47 11.84 7.38
C ASN A 38 -2.08 10.54 6.88
N TRP A 39 -1.38 9.92 5.93
CA TRP A 39 -1.87 8.72 5.26
C TRP A 39 -1.50 7.49 6.07
N LEU A 40 -2.45 6.61 6.34
CA LEU A 40 -2.15 5.31 6.92
C LEU A 40 -2.08 4.30 5.79
N VAL A 41 -0.96 3.59 5.72
CA VAL A 41 -0.76 2.53 4.74
C VAL A 41 -0.73 1.19 5.45
N GLU A 42 -1.53 0.25 4.96
CA GLU A 42 -1.54 -1.12 5.46
C GLU A 42 -1.09 -2.04 4.33
N ALA A 43 -0.02 -2.78 4.58
CA ALA A 43 0.50 -3.74 3.61
C ALA A 43 0.19 -5.15 4.12
N TYR A 44 -0.38 -5.98 3.26
CA TYR A 44 -0.79 -7.34 3.59
C TYR A 44 0.07 -8.33 2.81
N VAL A 45 0.49 -9.39 3.48
CA VAL A 45 1.14 -10.52 2.82
C VAL A 45 0.34 -11.78 3.16
N SER A 46 0.21 -12.69 2.21
CA SER A 46 -0.59 -13.90 2.37
C SER A 46 0.16 -15.09 1.83
N GLY A 47 -0.08 -16.25 2.41
CA GLY A 47 0.53 -17.48 1.95
C GLY A 47 0.06 -18.67 2.76
N THR A 48 0.48 -19.85 2.32
CA THR A 48 0.04 -21.10 2.92
C THR A 48 1.15 -21.83 3.67
N LYS A 49 2.41 -21.49 3.40
CA LYS A 49 3.56 -22.24 3.93
C LYS A 49 4.32 -21.40 4.95
N LEU A 50 4.50 -21.95 6.12
CA LEU A 50 5.29 -21.33 7.17
C LEU A 50 6.69 -21.95 7.15
N ASP A 51 7.68 -21.17 7.60
CA ASP A 51 9.04 -21.67 7.74
C ASP A 51 9.16 -22.55 9.00
N LYS A 52 10.38 -22.98 9.31
CA LYS A 52 10.60 -23.86 10.47
C LYS A 52 10.34 -23.18 11.80
N SER A 53 10.22 -21.86 11.82
CA SER A 53 9.82 -21.12 13.02
C SER A 53 8.32 -20.83 13.06
N ASN A 54 7.57 -21.43 12.11
CA ASN A 54 6.13 -21.23 11.96
C ASN A 54 5.77 -19.77 11.63
N ILE A 55 6.59 -19.14 10.80
CA ILE A 55 6.42 -17.74 10.39
C ILE A 55 6.27 -17.70 8.87
N LEU A 56 5.27 -16.95 8.39
CA LEU A 56 5.09 -16.72 6.97
C LEU A 56 6.13 -15.74 6.42
N VAL A 57 6.20 -14.57 7.03
CA VAL A 57 7.19 -13.53 6.75
C VAL A 57 7.40 -12.77 8.05
N ASP A 58 8.65 -12.51 8.42
CA ASP A 58 8.94 -11.73 9.61
C ASP A 58 8.35 -10.31 9.47
N TYR A 59 7.64 -9.85 10.49
CA TYR A 59 7.08 -8.50 10.49
C TYR A 59 8.14 -7.43 10.26
N LYS A 60 9.36 -7.65 10.72
CA LYS A 60 10.46 -6.69 10.49
C LYS A 60 10.75 -6.53 9.01
N VAL A 61 10.69 -7.62 8.25
CA VAL A 61 10.90 -7.57 6.81
C VAL A 61 9.81 -6.75 6.15
N ILE A 62 8.55 -6.98 6.55
CA ILE A 62 7.42 -6.23 5.98
C ILE A 62 7.57 -4.74 6.30
N LYS A 63 7.84 -4.42 7.57
CA LYS A 63 7.93 -3.03 8.02
C LYS A 63 9.10 -2.29 7.38
N ASN A 64 10.28 -2.95 7.29
CA ASN A 64 11.45 -2.31 6.71
C ASN A 64 11.22 -1.99 5.23
N ASN A 65 10.62 -2.92 4.50
CA ASN A 65 10.32 -2.68 3.08
C ASN A 65 9.23 -1.63 2.90
N LEU A 66 8.20 -1.67 3.73
CA LEU A 66 7.14 -0.68 3.67
C LEU A 66 7.70 0.71 3.95
N LYS A 67 8.59 0.83 4.94
CA LYS A 67 9.21 2.12 5.26
C LYS A 67 9.98 2.66 4.07
N GLU A 68 10.79 1.83 3.40
CA GLU A 68 11.55 2.29 2.24
C GLU A 68 10.64 2.76 1.11
N VAL A 69 9.53 2.07 0.89
CA VAL A 69 8.58 2.47 -0.14
C VAL A 69 7.90 3.79 0.19
N ILE A 70 7.39 3.93 1.41
CA ILE A 70 6.64 5.13 1.77
C ILE A 70 7.53 6.33 2.05
N ASP A 71 8.81 6.12 2.42
CA ASP A 71 9.75 7.25 2.61
C ASP A 71 9.90 8.05 1.32
N TYR A 72 9.72 7.42 0.17
CA TYR A 72 9.75 8.11 -1.11
C TYR A 72 8.61 9.12 -1.24
N LEU A 73 7.48 8.87 -0.58
CA LEU A 73 6.29 9.72 -0.62
C LEU A 73 6.24 10.70 0.55
N ASP A 74 6.94 10.38 1.65
CA ASP A 74 6.81 11.08 2.92
C ASP A 74 7.36 12.50 2.83
N HIS A 75 6.59 13.45 3.36
CA HIS A 75 6.93 14.88 3.37
C HIS A 75 7.18 15.45 1.97
N LYS A 76 6.44 14.93 0.98
CA LYS A 76 6.54 15.38 -0.41
C LYS A 76 5.23 15.97 -0.87
N ASP A 77 5.32 16.76 -1.93
CA ASP A 77 4.20 17.07 -2.80
C ASP A 77 4.16 15.96 -3.83
N ILE A 78 3.20 15.06 -3.70
CA ILE A 78 3.16 13.85 -4.53
C ILE A 78 3.02 14.20 -6.00
N ASN A 79 2.30 15.27 -6.33
CA ASN A 79 2.13 15.69 -7.73
C ASN A 79 3.45 16.06 -8.40
N GLU A 80 4.47 16.42 -7.62
CA GLU A 80 5.78 16.77 -8.17
C GLU A 80 6.68 15.56 -8.42
N LEU A 81 6.29 14.38 -7.97
CA LEU A 81 7.10 13.19 -8.19
C LEU A 81 6.93 12.71 -9.64
N PRO A 82 8.02 12.28 -10.30
CA PRO A 82 7.96 11.91 -11.71
C PRO A 82 6.92 10.85 -12.04
N GLU A 83 6.74 9.89 -11.14
CA GLU A 83 5.80 8.79 -11.35
C GLU A 83 4.35 9.25 -11.44
N PHE A 84 4.06 10.44 -10.91
CA PHE A 84 2.69 10.97 -10.88
C PHE A 84 2.50 12.15 -11.82
N ASN A 85 3.46 12.37 -12.74
CA ASN A 85 3.36 13.48 -13.68
C ASN A 85 2.13 13.29 -14.58
N GLY A 86 1.21 14.25 -14.51
CA GLY A 86 -0.01 14.20 -15.31
C GLY A 86 -1.04 13.19 -14.82
N ILE A 87 -0.83 12.60 -13.66
CA ILE A 87 -1.73 11.61 -13.07
C ILE A 87 -2.23 12.14 -11.74
N SER A 88 -3.55 12.10 -11.52
CA SER A 88 -4.11 12.47 -10.22
C SER A 88 -3.66 11.45 -9.17
N PRO A 89 -2.91 11.85 -8.14
CA PRO A 89 -2.46 10.92 -7.11
C PRO A 89 -3.55 10.72 -6.06
N SER A 90 -4.61 10.04 -6.46
CA SER A 90 -5.71 9.66 -5.58
C SER A 90 -5.25 8.55 -4.65
N SER A 91 -6.05 8.25 -3.62
CA SER A 91 -5.74 7.12 -2.74
C SER A 91 -5.71 5.81 -3.51
N GLU A 92 -6.51 5.65 -4.55
CA GLU A 92 -6.49 4.46 -5.41
C GLU A 92 -5.15 4.33 -6.13
N VAL A 93 -4.67 5.42 -6.73
CA VAL A 93 -3.40 5.42 -7.45
C VAL A 93 -2.23 5.18 -6.49
N LEU A 94 -2.30 5.77 -5.30
CA LEU A 94 -1.28 5.55 -4.28
C LEU A 94 -1.26 4.11 -3.81
N ALA A 95 -2.44 3.51 -3.60
CA ALA A 95 -2.52 2.11 -3.19
C ALA A 95 -1.88 1.18 -4.24
N LYS A 96 -2.16 1.43 -5.51
CA LYS A 96 -1.57 0.65 -6.59
C LYS A 96 -0.05 0.84 -6.66
N PHE A 97 0.41 2.07 -6.55
CA PHE A 97 1.85 2.37 -6.58
C PHE A 97 2.58 1.63 -5.46
N ILE A 98 2.06 1.73 -4.25
CA ILE A 98 2.70 1.08 -3.09
C ILE A 98 2.62 -0.43 -3.23
N TYR A 99 1.49 -0.96 -3.71
CA TYR A 99 1.34 -2.40 -3.93
C TYR A 99 2.42 -2.92 -4.89
N GLU A 100 2.59 -2.25 -6.02
CA GLU A 100 3.56 -2.68 -7.02
C GLU A 100 4.98 -2.67 -6.46
N LYS A 101 5.33 -1.64 -5.71
CA LYS A 101 6.65 -1.56 -5.09
C LYS A 101 6.84 -2.63 -4.02
N MET A 102 5.82 -2.88 -3.22
CA MET A 102 5.88 -3.92 -2.20
C MET A 102 5.96 -5.31 -2.83
N LYS A 103 5.22 -5.54 -3.91
CA LYS A 103 5.21 -6.84 -4.60
C LYS A 103 6.58 -7.18 -5.17
N GLU A 104 7.32 -6.18 -5.66
CA GLU A 104 8.69 -6.37 -6.16
C GLU A 104 9.63 -6.82 -5.04
N ARG A 105 9.40 -6.33 -3.81
CA ARG A 105 10.26 -6.61 -2.67
C ARG A 105 9.85 -7.87 -1.92
N ILE A 106 8.57 -8.08 -1.78
CA ILE A 106 7.99 -9.22 -1.07
C ILE A 106 6.95 -9.85 -1.98
N PRO A 107 7.30 -10.94 -2.69
CA PRO A 107 6.36 -11.55 -3.65
C PRO A 107 5.04 -12.00 -3.06
N LEU A 108 4.97 -12.27 -1.76
CA LEU A 108 3.73 -12.67 -1.09
C LEU A 108 2.81 -11.49 -0.78
N THR A 109 3.19 -10.26 -1.14
CA THR A 109 2.31 -9.10 -0.97
C THR A 109 0.98 -9.37 -1.68
N SER A 110 -0.11 -9.22 -0.96
CA SER A 110 -1.44 -9.58 -1.46
C SER A 110 -2.38 -8.39 -1.60
N LYS A 111 -2.16 -7.33 -0.86
CA LYS A 111 -3.04 -6.16 -0.88
C LYS A 111 -2.35 -4.99 -0.20
N VAL A 112 -2.68 -3.78 -0.64
CA VAL A 112 -2.28 -2.56 0.06
C VAL A 112 -3.52 -1.69 0.21
N SER A 113 -3.73 -1.16 1.41
CA SER A 113 -4.80 -0.20 1.70
C SER A 113 -4.17 1.12 2.07
N VAL A 114 -4.73 2.20 1.54
CA VAL A 114 -4.25 3.57 1.80
C VAL A 114 -5.44 4.37 2.34
N TRP A 115 -5.31 4.83 3.57
CA TRP A 115 -6.32 5.62 4.25
C TRP A 115 -5.98 7.09 4.10
N GLU A 116 -6.82 7.82 3.39
CA GLU A 116 -6.66 9.27 3.26
C GLU A 116 -7.09 9.96 4.54
N THR A 117 -8.16 9.47 5.15
CA THR A 117 -8.69 9.93 6.43
C THR A 117 -8.91 8.71 7.32
N SER A 118 -9.33 8.93 8.57
CA SER A 118 -9.60 7.82 9.48
C SER A 118 -10.83 7.01 9.09
N THR A 119 -11.63 7.49 8.14
CA THR A 119 -12.89 6.85 7.78
C THR A 119 -12.99 6.42 6.32
N SER A 120 -11.96 6.67 5.52
CA SER A 120 -12.02 6.39 4.07
C SER A 120 -10.70 5.86 3.57
N CYS A 121 -10.74 4.72 2.91
CA CYS A 121 -9.53 4.15 2.33
C CYS A 121 -9.81 3.53 0.96
N ALA A 122 -8.75 3.36 0.21
CA ALA A 122 -8.75 2.61 -1.03
C ALA A 122 -7.80 1.44 -0.88
N SER A 123 -8.15 0.30 -1.47
CA SER A 123 -7.30 -0.88 -1.46
C SER A 123 -7.04 -1.32 -2.90
N TYR A 124 -5.85 -1.88 -3.11
CA TYR A 124 -5.48 -2.44 -4.40
C TYR A 124 -4.91 -3.84 -4.21
N TRP A 125 -5.32 -4.75 -5.05
CA TRP A 125 -4.82 -6.14 -5.09
C TRP A 125 -4.94 -6.68 -6.51
N GLU A 126 -4.27 -7.81 -6.77
CA GLU A 126 -4.35 -8.51 -8.05
C GLU A 126 -4.65 -9.98 -7.86
#